data_38d57ddccd8b155c9093f7c5beb7cb6b
#
_entry.id   38d57ddccd8b155c9093f7c5beb7cb6b
#
_cell.length_a   1.000
_cell.length_b   1.000
_cell.length_c   1.000
_cell.angle_alpha   90.00
_cell.angle_beta   90.00
_cell.angle_gamma   90.00
#
_symmetry.space_group_name_H-M   'P 1'
#
loop_
_entity.id
_entity.type
_entity.pdbx_description
1 polymer ?
#
loop_
_entity_poly.entity_id
_entity_poly.type
_entity_poly.pdbx_seq_one_letter_code
_entity_poly.pdbx_strand_id
1 'polypeptide(L)'
;MTQAAYDVIVSFSDTLAQHADFAAIKCCYEEAKIGDWLARLLTYLRAQPSAWVHDGLMVFDTSYELSLYITTPTEARALNLDYRGKDYATNILSYPADLPAEVADELPLVPLGELVICHAVVDEQAAEQGKSLAAHITHLIIHGMLHLLGFDHELGQAEQDEMERIEIAVLADLGVANPYELS
;
A
#
# COMPACT_ATOMS: atom_id res chain seq x y z
N MET A 1 3.19 -26.30 -10.10
CA MET A 1 2.66 -24.94 -9.98
C MET A 1 3.66 -24.17 -9.12
N THR A 2 4.44 -23.29 -9.71
CA THR A 2 5.37 -22.42 -8.98
C THR A 2 4.52 -21.45 -8.17
N GLN A 3 4.71 -21.43 -6.85
CA GLN A 3 4.05 -20.45 -6.00
C GLN A 3 4.50 -19.06 -6.47
N ALA A 4 3.56 -18.15 -6.75
CA ALA A 4 3.88 -16.78 -7.11
C ALA A 4 4.79 -16.19 -6.03
N ALA A 5 5.94 -15.67 -6.43
CA ALA A 5 6.87 -15.02 -5.52
C ALA A 5 6.49 -13.54 -5.40
N TYR A 6 6.63 -13.02 -4.19
CA TYR A 6 6.46 -11.58 -3.93
C TYR A 6 7.77 -11.07 -3.36
N ASP A 7 8.26 -9.98 -3.90
CA ASP A 7 9.43 -9.29 -3.37
C ASP A 7 8.99 -7.92 -2.83
N VAL A 8 9.43 -7.59 -1.64
CA VAL A 8 9.12 -6.32 -0.99
C VAL A 8 10.42 -5.65 -0.61
N ILE A 9 10.60 -4.44 -1.07
CA ILE A 9 11.79 -3.62 -0.81
C ILE A 9 11.35 -2.44 0.06
N VAL A 10 11.93 -2.31 1.25
CA VAL A 10 11.67 -1.18 2.15
C VAL A 10 12.92 -0.33 2.29
N SER A 11 12.80 0.93 1.92
CA SER A 11 13.84 1.94 2.04
C SER A 11 13.40 3.08 2.97
N PHE A 12 14.37 3.82 3.48
CA PHE A 12 14.14 4.90 4.43
C PHE A 12 14.92 6.13 4.01
N SER A 13 14.34 7.32 4.22
CA SER A 13 15.07 8.55 3.96
C SER A 13 16.30 8.68 4.87
N ASP A 14 17.36 9.27 4.35
CA ASP A 14 18.59 9.50 5.10
C ASP A 14 18.35 10.36 6.35
N THR A 15 17.43 11.31 6.26
CA THR A 15 17.02 12.15 7.39
C THR A 15 16.31 11.34 8.46
N LEU A 16 15.39 10.46 8.07
CA LEU A 16 14.67 9.58 8.99
C LEU A 16 15.62 8.58 9.65
N ALA A 17 16.62 8.10 8.92
CA ALA A 17 17.62 7.15 9.45
C ALA A 17 18.49 7.74 10.57
N GLN A 18 18.53 9.07 10.72
CA GLN A 18 19.22 9.78 11.80
C GLN A 18 18.31 10.06 13.02
N HIS A 19 17.03 9.70 12.95
CA HIS A 19 16.09 9.93 14.04
C HIS A 19 16.40 9.02 15.25
N ALA A 20 16.21 9.53 16.46
CA ALA A 20 16.49 8.76 17.69
C ALA A 20 15.67 7.46 17.78
N ASP A 21 14.43 7.47 17.28
CA ASP A 21 13.50 6.33 17.28
C ASP A 21 13.57 5.48 16.02
N PHE A 22 14.58 5.67 15.17
CA PHE A 22 14.66 4.99 13.86
C PHE A 22 14.54 3.47 13.97
N ALA A 23 15.14 2.84 14.99
CA ALA A 23 15.04 1.40 15.18
C ALA A 23 13.59 0.94 15.41
N ALA A 24 12.81 1.69 16.18
CA ALA A 24 11.40 1.40 16.42
C ALA A 24 10.56 1.62 15.15
N ILE A 25 10.82 2.71 14.42
CA ILE A 25 10.17 3.00 13.14
C ILE A 25 10.43 1.88 12.14
N LYS A 26 11.69 1.44 12.01
CA LYS A 26 12.06 0.36 11.10
C LYS A 26 11.32 -0.94 11.40
N CYS A 27 11.10 -1.28 12.66
CA CYS A 27 10.34 -2.48 13.06
C CYS A 27 8.86 -2.43 12.66
N CYS A 28 8.31 -1.26 12.33
CA CYS A 28 6.94 -1.14 11.83
C CYS A 28 6.79 -1.61 10.37
N TYR A 29 7.89 -1.65 9.61
CA TYR A 29 7.89 -1.87 8.15
C TYR A 29 8.76 -3.06 7.75
N GLU A 30 8.49 -4.23 8.32
CA GLU A 30 9.21 -5.46 8.02
C GLU A 30 8.78 -6.03 6.66
N GLU A 31 9.72 -6.22 5.73
CA GLU A 31 9.47 -6.71 4.36
C GLU A 31 8.68 -8.03 4.33
N ALA A 32 9.07 -9.00 5.18
CA ALA A 32 8.39 -10.29 5.25
C ALA A 32 6.91 -10.17 5.66
N LYS A 33 6.60 -9.25 6.58
CA LYS A 33 5.24 -8.98 7.03
C LYS A 33 4.40 -8.31 5.96
N ILE A 34 4.97 -7.33 5.29
CA ILE A 34 4.30 -6.62 4.18
C ILE A 34 4.10 -7.57 2.99
N GLY A 35 5.05 -8.47 2.73
CA GLY A 35 4.91 -9.53 1.72
C GLY A 35 3.76 -10.50 2.03
N ASP A 36 3.54 -10.87 3.30
CA ASP A 36 2.36 -11.66 3.71
C ASP A 36 1.05 -10.89 3.46
N TRP A 37 1.02 -9.59 3.72
CA TRP A 37 -0.16 -8.76 3.43
C TRP A 37 -0.46 -8.71 1.93
N LEU A 38 0.55 -8.52 1.09
CA LEU A 38 0.40 -8.55 -0.37
C LEU A 38 -0.11 -9.90 -0.84
N ALA A 39 0.45 -11.00 -0.32
CA ALA A 39 0.02 -12.36 -0.66
C ALA A 39 -1.46 -12.60 -0.33
N ARG A 40 -1.91 -12.15 0.84
CA ARG A 40 -3.32 -12.26 1.27
C ARG A 40 -4.25 -11.42 0.41
N LEU A 41 -3.87 -10.17 0.14
CA LEU A 41 -4.64 -9.29 -0.75
C LEU A 41 -4.82 -9.93 -2.14
N LEU A 42 -3.74 -10.40 -2.74
CA LEU A 42 -3.78 -11.04 -4.06
C LEU A 42 -4.56 -12.35 -4.04
N THR A 43 -4.46 -13.14 -2.97
CA THR A 43 -5.25 -14.36 -2.80
C THR A 43 -6.74 -14.04 -2.72
N TYR A 44 -7.10 -13.00 -1.97
CA TYR A 44 -8.49 -12.54 -1.87
C TYR A 44 -9.02 -12.10 -3.24
N LEU A 45 -8.28 -11.26 -3.97
CA LEU A 45 -8.67 -10.75 -5.28
C LEU A 45 -8.86 -11.89 -6.31
N ARG A 46 -7.96 -12.88 -6.31
CA ARG A 46 -8.05 -14.07 -7.18
C ARG A 46 -9.28 -14.93 -6.91
N ALA A 47 -9.78 -14.94 -5.70
CA ALA A 47 -10.98 -15.69 -5.31
C ALA A 47 -12.29 -14.98 -5.69
N GLN A 48 -12.25 -13.70 -6.09
CA GLN A 48 -13.44 -12.95 -6.49
C GLN A 48 -13.74 -13.18 -7.97
N PRO A 49 -15.01 -13.43 -8.35
CA PRO A 49 -15.31 -13.55 -9.78
C PRO A 49 -15.18 -12.21 -10.49
N SER A 50 -14.32 -12.16 -11.46
CA SER A 50 -14.30 -11.38 -12.71
C SER A 50 -14.81 -9.93 -12.78
N ALA A 51 -15.22 -9.26 -11.72
CA ALA A 51 -15.66 -7.86 -11.79
C ALA A 51 -14.48 -6.86 -11.93
N TRP A 52 -13.23 -7.31 -11.75
CA TRP A 52 -12.06 -6.47 -11.51
C TRP A 52 -10.96 -6.67 -12.55
N VAL A 53 -11.35 -6.85 -13.78
CA VAL A 53 -10.41 -6.67 -14.89
C VAL A 53 -10.41 -5.18 -15.23
N HIS A 54 -9.71 -4.39 -14.42
CA HIS A 54 -9.27 -3.09 -14.89
C HIS A 54 -8.18 -3.33 -15.94
N ASP A 55 -8.29 -2.61 -17.06
CA ASP A 55 -7.45 -2.74 -18.23
C ASP A 55 -5.99 -3.05 -17.93
N GLY A 56 -5.59 -4.30 -18.08
CA GLY A 56 -4.22 -4.73 -18.22
C GLY A 56 -3.56 -5.42 -17.04
N LEU A 57 -3.99 -5.32 -15.79
CA LEU A 57 -3.37 -6.04 -14.67
C LEU A 57 -4.12 -7.36 -14.38
N MET A 58 -3.89 -8.36 -15.21
CA MET A 58 -4.34 -9.73 -14.96
C MET A 58 -3.45 -10.35 -13.89
N VAL A 59 -3.92 -10.36 -12.67
CA VAL A 59 -3.25 -10.79 -11.44
C VAL A 59 -3.04 -12.32 -11.36
N PHE A 60 -3.13 -13.06 -12.45
CA PHE A 60 -3.09 -14.52 -12.45
C PHE A 60 -1.67 -15.03 -12.72
N ASP A 61 -1.12 -15.72 -11.73
CA ASP A 61 0.18 -16.44 -11.80
C ASP A 61 1.43 -15.56 -11.98
N THR A 62 1.35 -14.28 -11.75
CA THR A 62 2.47 -13.34 -11.87
C THR A 62 3.14 -13.12 -10.50
N SER A 63 4.45 -13.02 -10.50
CA SER A 63 5.24 -12.57 -9.36
C SER A 63 5.35 -11.04 -9.35
N TYR A 64 5.25 -10.42 -8.17
CA TYR A 64 5.23 -8.97 -8.04
C TYR A 64 6.34 -8.45 -7.14
N GLU A 65 6.85 -7.27 -7.49
CA GLU A 65 7.72 -6.46 -6.65
C GLU A 65 6.95 -5.23 -6.15
N LEU A 66 7.05 -4.96 -4.85
CA LEU A 66 6.48 -3.79 -4.20
C LEU A 66 7.58 -3.01 -3.50
N SER A 67 7.72 -1.73 -3.84
CA SER A 67 8.65 -0.83 -3.16
C SER A 67 7.92 0.05 -2.15
N LEU A 68 8.54 0.26 -0.98
CA LEU A 68 8.11 1.23 0.02
C LEU A 68 9.25 2.19 0.34
N TYR A 69 8.95 3.48 0.41
CA TYR A 69 9.86 4.52 0.87
C TYR A 69 9.27 5.22 2.09
N ILE A 70 9.93 5.08 3.23
CA ILE A 70 9.49 5.66 4.50
C ILE A 70 10.23 6.99 4.70
N THR A 71 9.48 8.08 4.87
CA THR A 71 10.02 9.41 4.78
C THR A 71 9.57 10.34 5.92
N THR A 72 10.10 11.57 5.91
CA THR A 72 9.82 12.65 6.85
C THR A 72 8.70 13.57 6.36
N PRO A 73 8.07 14.38 7.25
CA PRO A 73 7.05 15.34 6.83
C PRO A 73 7.52 16.35 5.78
N THR A 74 8.78 16.78 5.86
CA THR A 74 9.36 17.73 4.89
C THR A 74 9.43 17.13 3.49
N GLU A 75 9.92 15.91 3.38
CA GLU A 75 10.02 15.20 2.10
C GLU A 75 8.64 14.81 1.58
N ALA A 76 7.75 14.28 2.44
CA ALA A 76 6.38 13.94 2.06
C ALA A 76 5.61 15.15 1.52
N ARG A 77 5.78 16.34 2.13
CA ARG A 77 5.18 17.58 1.63
C ARG A 77 5.70 17.94 0.25
N ALA A 78 7.02 17.86 0.02
CA ALA A 78 7.62 18.16 -1.27
C ALA A 78 7.11 17.19 -2.36
N LEU A 79 7.07 15.89 -2.07
CA LEU A 79 6.56 14.86 -2.98
C LEU A 79 5.05 15.04 -3.27
N ASN A 80 4.25 15.37 -2.25
CA ASN A 80 2.82 15.62 -2.43
C ASN A 80 2.55 16.89 -3.27
N LEU A 81 3.36 17.92 -3.08
CA LEU A 81 3.28 19.14 -3.90
C LEU A 81 3.63 18.85 -5.36
N ASP A 82 4.71 18.12 -5.60
CA ASP A 82 5.18 17.77 -6.95
C ASP A 82 4.19 16.86 -7.69
N TYR A 83 3.72 15.81 -7.02
CA TYR A 83 2.87 14.78 -7.64
C TYR A 83 1.39 15.15 -7.71
N ARG A 84 0.82 15.76 -6.65
CA ARG A 84 -0.61 16.07 -6.52
C ARG A 84 -0.94 17.55 -6.50
N GLY A 85 0.05 18.43 -6.50
CA GLY A 85 -0.12 19.89 -6.37
C GLY A 85 -0.59 20.34 -4.98
N LYS A 86 -0.44 19.48 -3.94
CA LYS A 86 -0.94 19.74 -2.58
C LYS A 86 0.21 20.06 -1.64
N ASP A 87 0.23 21.28 -1.08
CA ASP A 87 1.31 21.81 -0.25
C ASP A 87 1.15 21.46 1.24
N TYR A 88 1.08 20.16 1.55
CA TYR A 88 1.12 19.62 2.91
C TYR A 88 1.67 18.20 2.93
N ALA A 89 2.20 17.76 4.08
CA ALA A 89 2.64 16.37 4.26
C ALA A 89 1.41 15.46 4.30
N THR A 90 1.40 14.42 3.46
CA THR A 90 0.36 13.39 3.47
C THR A 90 0.86 12.11 4.13
N ASN A 91 -0.04 11.22 4.54
CA ASN A 91 0.28 9.93 5.15
C ASN A 91 0.91 8.96 4.16
N ILE A 92 0.29 8.80 2.98
CA ILE A 92 0.75 7.87 1.93
C ILE A 92 0.53 8.49 0.54
N LEU A 93 1.47 8.18 -0.36
CA LEU A 93 1.35 8.40 -1.81
C LEU A 93 1.60 7.08 -2.51
N SER A 94 0.81 6.79 -3.54
CA SER A 94 0.93 5.59 -4.37
C SER A 94 1.38 5.99 -5.77
N TYR A 95 2.52 5.46 -6.20
CA TYR A 95 3.11 5.67 -7.53
C TYR A 95 3.07 4.35 -8.30
N PRO A 96 2.05 4.09 -9.14
CA PRO A 96 2.01 2.89 -9.97
C PRO A 96 3.19 2.82 -10.92
N ALA A 97 3.65 1.62 -11.23
CA ALA A 97 4.77 1.42 -12.16
C ALA A 97 4.43 1.80 -13.61
N ASP A 98 3.15 1.84 -13.97
CA ASP A 98 2.62 2.24 -15.28
C ASP A 98 3.34 1.56 -16.46
N LEU A 99 3.50 0.23 -16.38
CA LEU A 99 4.14 -0.57 -17.40
C LEU A 99 3.13 -1.03 -18.45
N PRO A 100 3.48 -0.95 -19.76
CA PRO A 100 2.70 -1.60 -20.81
C PRO A 100 2.59 -3.12 -20.54
N ALA A 101 1.41 -3.69 -20.82
CA ALA A 101 1.15 -5.11 -20.57
C ALA A 101 2.17 -6.03 -21.26
N GLU A 102 2.58 -5.67 -22.48
CA GLU A 102 3.56 -6.43 -23.26
C GLU A 102 4.93 -6.47 -22.57
N VAL A 103 5.30 -5.43 -21.82
CA VAL A 103 6.54 -5.38 -21.05
C VAL A 103 6.38 -6.18 -19.76
N ALA A 104 5.26 -6.04 -19.08
CA ALA A 104 4.97 -6.78 -17.86
C ALA A 104 4.99 -8.30 -18.08
N ASP A 105 4.46 -8.78 -19.20
CA ASP A 105 4.40 -10.20 -19.56
C ASP A 105 5.80 -10.84 -19.78
N GLU A 106 6.81 -10.04 -20.10
CA GLU A 106 8.19 -10.50 -20.30
C GLU A 106 9.03 -10.51 -19.01
N LEU A 107 8.53 -9.89 -17.92
CA LEU A 107 9.27 -9.76 -16.67
C LEU A 107 9.04 -10.98 -15.76
N PRO A 108 10.09 -11.54 -15.17
CA PRO A 108 9.96 -12.62 -14.19
C PRO A 108 9.36 -12.11 -12.87
N LEU A 109 9.46 -10.82 -12.62
CA LEU A 109 8.93 -10.11 -11.45
C LEU A 109 8.40 -8.74 -11.93
N VAL A 110 7.11 -8.51 -11.77
CA VAL A 110 6.45 -7.29 -12.26
C VAL A 110 6.42 -6.25 -11.15
N PRO A 111 7.03 -5.07 -11.34
CA PRO A 111 6.90 -4.00 -10.35
C PRO A 111 5.47 -3.49 -10.30
N LEU A 112 4.87 -3.47 -9.11
CA LEU A 112 3.58 -2.83 -8.85
C LEU A 112 3.72 -1.31 -8.80
N GLY A 113 4.84 -0.84 -8.28
CA GLY A 113 5.12 0.57 -8.03
C GLY A 113 5.67 0.82 -6.63
N GLU A 114 5.57 2.07 -6.20
CA GLU A 114 6.12 2.51 -4.92
C GLU A 114 5.05 3.15 -4.03
N LEU A 115 5.08 2.81 -2.75
CA LEU A 115 4.34 3.49 -1.69
C LEU A 115 5.27 4.39 -0.91
N VAL A 116 5.01 5.69 -0.91
CA VAL A 116 5.76 6.66 -0.08
C VAL A 116 4.95 6.95 1.17
N ILE A 117 5.51 6.68 2.35
CA ILE A 117 4.81 6.74 3.64
C ILE A 117 5.51 7.75 4.56
N CYS A 118 4.77 8.76 5.03
CA CYS A 118 5.23 9.68 6.06
C CYS A 118 4.89 9.11 7.45
N HIS A 119 5.86 8.45 8.10
CA HIS A 119 5.63 7.79 9.38
C HIS A 119 5.06 8.74 10.45
N ALA A 120 5.57 9.96 10.56
CA ALA A 120 5.11 10.92 11.58
C ALA A 120 3.63 11.29 11.40
N VAL A 121 3.16 11.47 10.14
CA VAL A 121 1.75 11.75 9.86
C VAL A 121 0.87 10.53 10.15
N VAL A 122 1.38 9.33 9.84
CA VAL A 122 0.67 8.07 10.14
C VAL A 122 0.50 7.86 11.64
N ASP A 123 1.54 8.13 12.44
CA ASP A 123 1.50 8.02 13.91
C ASP A 123 0.52 9.01 14.52
N GLU A 124 0.57 10.27 14.09
CA GLU A 124 -0.37 11.32 14.52
C GLU A 124 -1.83 10.94 14.21
N GLN A 125 -2.10 10.48 13.00
CA GLN A 125 -3.44 10.06 12.60
C GLN A 125 -3.94 8.83 13.36
N ALA A 126 -3.08 7.86 13.65
CA ALA A 126 -3.43 6.72 14.47
C ALA A 126 -3.88 7.16 15.87
N ALA A 127 -3.13 8.07 16.51
CA ALA A 127 -3.47 8.62 17.80
C ALA A 127 -4.78 9.41 17.78
N GLU A 128 -4.98 10.29 16.79
CA GLU A 128 -6.20 11.08 16.63
C GLU A 128 -7.46 10.21 16.42
N GLN A 129 -7.31 9.09 15.68
CA GLN A 129 -8.39 8.15 15.40
C GLN A 129 -8.61 7.11 16.50
N GLY A 130 -7.78 7.12 17.55
CA GLY A 130 -7.85 6.11 18.62
C GLY A 130 -7.48 4.69 18.17
N LYS A 131 -6.75 4.57 17.06
CA LYS A 131 -6.30 3.29 16.51
C LYS A 131 -4.88 2.99 16.96
N SER A 132 -4.52 1.69 17.02
CA SER A 132 -3.11 1.34 17.18
C SER A 132 -2.32 1.73 15.92
N LEU A 133 -1.08 2.18 16.10
CA LEU A 133 -0.18 2.50 14.99
C LEU A 133 -0.06 1.32 14.01
N ALA A 134 0.08 0.09 14.54
CA ALA A 134 0.19 -1.11 13.72
C ALA A 134 -1.06 -1.35 12.84
N ALA A 135 -2.27 -1.18 13.40
CA ALA A 135 -3.50 -1.32 12.63
C ALA A 135 -3.64 -0.25 11.56
N HIS A 136 -3.26 0.99 11.88
CA HIS A 136 -3.33 2.10 10.93
C HIS A 136 -2.31 1.94 9.78
N ILE A 137 -1.07 1.54 10.08
CA ILE A 137 -0.07 1.21 9.05
C ILE A 137 -0.57 0.07 8.15
N THR A 138 -1.11 -1.01 8.73
CA THR A 138 -1.61 -2.15 7.94
C THR A 138 -2.71 -1.69 6.98
N HIS A 139 -3.67 -0.91 7.47
CA HIS A 139 -4.74 -0.36 6.64
C HIS A 139 -4.19 0.49 5.50
N LEU A 140 -3.33 1.48 5.79
CA LEU A 140 -2.78 2.38 4.77
C LEU A 140 -1.95 1.64 3.71
N ILE A 141 -1.19 0.62 4.08
CA ILE A 141 -0.42 -0.17 3.11
C ILE A 141 -1.35 -1.00 2.22
N ILE A 142 -2.37 -1.68 2.77
CA ILE A 142 -3.37 -2.40 1.97
C ILE A 142 -4.09 -1.45 1.02
N HIS A 143 -4.51 -0.27 1.51
CA HIS A 143 -5.12 0.79 0.71
C HIS A 143 -4.21 1.23 -0.45
N GLY A 144 -2.95 1.51 -0.16
CA GLY A 144 -1.96 1.87 -1.18
C GLY A 144 -1.70 0.76 -2.20
N MET A 145 -1.63 -0.49 -1.77
CA MET A 145 -1.51 -1.65 -2.67
C MET A 145 -2.69 -1.73 -3.64
N LEU A 146 -3.91 -1.46 -3.18
CA LEU A 146 -5.10 -1.42 -4.04
C LEU A 146 -4.98 -0.32 -5.10
N HIS A 147 -4.49 0.86 -4.74
CA HIS A 147 -4.22 1.91 -5.71
C HIS A 147 -3.17 1.49 -6.75
N LEU A 148 -2.08 0.82 -6.34
CA LEU A 148 -1.08 0.30 -7.27
C LEU A 148 -1.65 -0.78 -8.20
N LEU A 149 -2.67 -1.52 -7.75
CA LEU A 149 -3.41 -2.51 -8.54
C LEU A 149 -4.52 -1.90 -9.41
N GLY A 150 -4.66 -0.57 -9.43
CA GLY A 150 -5.59 0.15 -10.30
C GLY A 150 -6.96 0.43 -9.70
N PHE A 151 -7.19 0.12 -8.42
CA PHE A 151 -8.41 0.54 -7.72
C PHE A 151 -8.35 2.03 -7.41
N ASP A 152 -9.44 2.75 -7.64
CA ASP A 152 -9.51 4.18 -7.37
C ASP A 152 -10.87 4.57 -6.81
N HIS A 153 -10.91 4.89 -5.52
CA HIS A 153 -12.12 5.32 -4.81
C HIS A 153 -12.58 6.75 -5.19
N GLU A 154 -11.76 7.53 -5.91
CA GLU A 154 -12.11 8.89 -6.35
C GLU A 154 -12.98 8.88 -7.62
N LEU A 155 -13.13 7.74 -8.30
CA LEU A 155 -13.93 7.61 -9.54
C LEU A 155 -15.44 7.66 -9.29
N GLY A 156 -15.91 7.20 -8.12
CA GLY A 156 -17.32 7.21 -7.76
C GLY A 156 -17.66 6.41 -6.51
N GLN A 157 -18.95 6.42 -6.13
CA GLN A 157 -19.39 5.73 -4.92
C GLN A 157 -19.28 4.20 -5.04
N ALA A 158 -19.52 3.66 -6.22
CA ALA A 158 -19.43 2.20 -6.43
C ALA A 158 -17.99 1.69 -6.28
N GLU A 159 -17.03 2.44 -6.81
CA GLU A 159 -15.60 2.15 -6.71
C GLU A 159 -15.10 2.32 -5.27
N GLN A 160 -15.59 3.32 -4.55
CA GLN A 160 -15.32 3.51 -3.13
C GLN A 160 -15.85 2.33 -2.30
N ASP A 161 -17.14 1.99 -2.44
CA ASP A 161 -17.78 0.90 -1.70
C ASP A 161 -17.05 -0.43 -1.92
N GLU A 162 -16.58 -0.63 -3.13
CA GLU A 162 -15.84 -1.84 -3.50
C GLU A 162 -14.46 -1.89 -2.86
N MET A 163 -13.70 -0.81 -2.94
CA MET A 163 -12.37 -0.73 -2.35
C MET A 163 -12.46 -0.91 -0.83
N GLU A 164 -13.40 -0.24 -0.16
CA GLU A 164 -13.67 -0.40 1.27
C GLU A 164 -14.06 -1.84 1.63
N ARG A 165 -14.88 -2.50 0.80
CA ARG A 165 -15.26 -3.91 1.00
C ARG A 165 -14.05 -4.84 0.95
N ILE A 166 -13.13 -4.62 0.01
CA ILE A 166 -11.89 -5.41 -0.11
C ILE A 166 -11.00 -5.17 1.11
N GLU A 167 -10.79 -3.93 1.48
CA GLU A 167 -9.99 -3.55 2.66
C GLU A 167 -10.51 -4.20 3.93
N ILE A 168 -11.81 -4.09 4.20
CA ILE A 168 -12.45 -4.71 5.37
C ILE A 168 -12.21 -6.22 5.41
N ALA A 169 -12.39 -6.90 4.28
CA ALA A 169 -12.23 -8.34 4.21
C ALA A 169 -10.78 -8.79 4.43
N VAL A 170 -9.81 -8.12 3.80
CA VAL A 170 -8.38 -8.45 3.94
C VAL A 170 -7.88 -8.09 5.33
N LEU A 171 -8.28 -6.93 5.87
CA LEU A 171 -7.91 -6.52 7.23
C LEU A 171 -8.47 -7.46 8.29
N ALA A 172 -9.72 -7.94 8.12
CA ALA A 172 -10.31 -8.95 9.02
C ALA A 172 -9.51 -10.26 9.01
N ASP A 173 -9.06 -10.74 7.85
CA ASP A 173 -8.17 -11.91 7.73
C ASP A 173 -6.82 -11.71 8.42
N LEU A 174 -6.34 -10.46 8.47
CA LEU A 174 -5.12 -10.06 9.19
C LEU A 174 -5.35 -9.80 10.69
N GLY A 175 -6.59 -9.93 11.18
CA GLY A 175 -6.94 -9.66 12.58
C GLY A 175 -7.01 -8.17 12.93
N VAL A 176 -7.15 -7.30 11.93
CA VAL A 176 -7.31 -5.86 12.10
C VAL A 176 -8.79 -5.50 12.02
N ALA A 177 -9.27 -4.69 12.97
CA ALA A 177 -10.66 -4.24 13.00
C ALA A 177 -11.02 -3.38 11.79
N ASN A 178 -12.33 -3.34 11.46
CA ASN A 178 -12.84 -2.52 10.38
C ASN A 178 -12.45 -1.04 10.57
N PRO A 179 -11.66 -0.44 9.66
CA PRO A 179 -11.17 0.91 9.81
C PRO A 179 -12.25 2.00 9.66
N TYR A 180 -13.40 1.65 9.12
CA TYR A 180 -14.52 2.55 8.81
C TYR A 180 -15.62 2.55 9.90
N GLU A 181 -15.55 1.67 10.88
CA GLU A 181 -16.44 1.71 12.04
C GLU A 181 -15.98 2.80 13.00
N LEU A 182 -16.90 3.73 13.32
CA LEU A 182 -16.68 4.73 14.36
C LEU A 182 -16.61 4.03 15.72
N SER A 183 -15.50 4.22 16.42
CA SER A 183 -15.31 3.75 17.81
C SER A 183 -16.12 4.58 18.78
#